data_41116b5346343aae8ed4891c74f74602
#
_entry.id   41116b5346343aae8ed4891c74f74602
#
_cell.length_a   1.000
_cell.length_b   1.000
_cell.length_c   1.000
_cell.angle_alpha   90.00
_cell.angle_beta   90.00
_cell.angle_gamma   90.00
#
_symmetry.space_group_name_H-M   'P 1'
#
loop_
_entity.id
_entity.type
_entity.pdbx_description
1 polymer ?
#
loop_
_entity_poly.entity_id
_entity_poly.type
_entity_poly.pdbx_seq_one_letter_code
_entity_poly.pdbx_strand_id
1 'polypeptide(L)'
;MDVHLYALSTCPYCRMTKKFLDEHGIDYELTEVDLLEGTPSDPETPKGAAAAEVKRLSGGTSFPVLVVGDEVVVGFNKSRITQVLGL
;
A
#
# COMPACT_ATOMS: atom_id res chain seq x y z
N MET A 1 15.18 3.97 -4.97
CA MET A 1 13.94 3.26 -5.35
C MET A 1 12.81 3.75 -4.46
N ASP A 2 11.75 4.26 -5.06
CA ASP A 2 10.62 4.76 -4.30
C ASP A 2 9.67 3.60 -3.98
N VAL A 3 9.46 3.37 -2.70
CA VAL A 3 8.57 2.33 -2.21
C VAL A 3 7.49 2.98 -1.36
N HIS A 4 6.23 2.72 -1.71
CA HIS A 4 5.08 3.26 -0.99
C HIS A 4 4.08 2.14 -0.73
N LEU A 5 3.69 1.99 0.53
CA LEU A 5 2.70 1.01 0.94
C LEU A 5 1.41 1.72 1.35
N TYR A 6 0.33 1.35 0.69
CA TYR A 6 -1.03 1.74 1.08
C TYR A 6 -1.64 0.59 1.87
N ALA A 7 -2.06 0.85 3.09
CA ALA A 7 -2.50 -0.18 4.01
C ALA A 7 -3.72 0.27 4.81
N LEU A 8 -4.31 -0.68 5.52
CA LEU A 8 -5.29 -0.43 6.56
C LEU A 8 -4.69 -0.87 7.90
N SER A 9 -4.91 -0.09 8.95
CA SER A 9 -4.31 -0.38 10.26
C SER A 9 -4.75 -1.71 10.86
N THR A 10 -5.93 -2.21 10.46
CA THR A 10 -6.52 -3.45 10.97
C THR A 10 -6.35 -4.64 10.04
N CYS A 11 -5.68 -4.47 8.91
CA CYS A 11 -5.54 -5.50 7.89
C CYS A 11 -4.41 -6.48 8.23
N PRO A 12 -4.68 -7.77 8.39
CA PRO A 12 -3.63 -8.76 8.70
C PRO A 12 -2.58 -8.87 7.60
N TYR A 13 -2.99 -8.87 6.34
CA TYR A 13 -2.07 -8.95 5.20
C TYR A 13 -1.20 -7.69 5.07
N CYS A 14 -1.74 -6.54 5.47
CA CYS A 14 -0.95 -5.31 5.53
C CYS A 14 0.15 -5.41 6.58
N ARG A 15 -0.14 -6.01 7.73
CA ARG A 15 0.87 -6.26 8.76
C ARG A 15 1.95 -7.20 8.27
N MET A 16 1.58 -8.25 7.55
CA MET A 16 2.53 -9.20 6.97
C MET A 16 3.45 -8.51 5.96
N THR A 17 2.91 -7.62 5.15
CA THR A 17 3.67 -6.85 4.18
C THR A 17 4.66 -5.91 4.88
N LYS A 18 4.23 -5.18 5.90
CA LYS A 18 5.11 -4.32 6.70
C LYS A 18 6.25 -5.11 7.31
N LYS A 19 5.93 -6.25 7.92
CA LYS A 19 6.92 -7.12 8.54
C LYS A 19 7.94 -7.61 7.51
N PHE A 20 7.48 -8.02 6.34
CA PHE A 20 8.35 -8.47 5.27
C PHE A 20 9.32 -7.36 4.83
N LEU A 21 8.82 -6.15 4.64
CA LEU A 21 9.65 -5.01 4.23
C LEU A 21 10.67 -4.66 5.33
N ASP A 22 10.24 -4.66 6.58
CA ASP A 22 11.10 -4.37 7.72
C ASP A 22 12.22 -5.42 7.89
N GLU A 23 11.88 -6.69 7.72
CA GLU A 23 12.85 -7.79 7.82
C GLU A 23 13.92 -7.72 6.72
N HIS A 24 13.57 -7.16 5.56
CA HIS A 24 14.51 -7.00 4.45
C HIS A 24 15.20 -5.64 4.43
N GLY A 25 14.98 -4.82 5.46
CA GLY A 25 15.62 -3.51 5.57
C GLY A 25 15.19 -2.53 4.49
N ILE A 26 13.97 -2.67 3.98
CA ILE A 26 13.43 -1.80 2.93
C ILE A 26 12.82 -0.56 3.57
N ASP A 27 13.29 0.62 3.17
CA ASP A 27 12.66 1.88 3.55
C ASP A 27 11.46 2.13 2.65
N TYR A 28 10.34 2.50 3.26
CA TYR A 28 9.12 2.76 2.51
C TYR A 28 8.28 3.84 3.18
N GLU A 29 7.49 4.54 2.38
CA GLU A 29 6.45 5.42 2.88
C GLU A 29 5.20 4.60 3.17
N LEU A 30 4.56 4.88 4.31
CA LEU A 30 3.35 4.18 4.73
C LEU A 30 2.18 5.15 4.76
N THR A 31 1.10 4.78 4.07
CA THR A 31 -0.17 5.47 4.15
C THR A 31 -1.22 4.49 4.68
N GLU A 32 -1.65 4.67 5.91
CA GLU A 32 -2.76 3.91 6.49
C GLU A 32 -4.05 4.68 6.22
N VAL A 33 -4.76 4.26 5.17
CA VAL A 33 -5.89 5.02 4.61
C VAL A 33 -7.02 5.21 5.61
N ASP A 34 -7.29 4.21 6.44
CA ASP A 34 -8.35 4.27 7.45
C ASP A 34 -8.06 5.27 8.57
N LEU A 35 -6.80 5.65 8.78
CA LEU A 35 -6.41 6.60 9.81
C LEU A 35 -6.38 8.05 9.32
N LEU A 36 -6.55 8.27 8.01
CA LEU A 36 -6.59 9.61 7.45
C LEU A 36 -7.94 10.28 7.74
N GLU A 37 -7.92 11.61 7.78
CA GLU A 37 -9.14 12.39 7.98
C GLU A 37 -10.00 12.40 6.72
N GLY A 38 -11.32 12.43 6.93
CA GLY A 38 -12.30 12.57 5.87
C GLY A 38 -13.09 11.32 5.60
N THR A 39 -13.71 11.27 4.44
CA THR A 39 -14.53 10.16 3.96
C THR A 39 -13.94 9.53 2.71
N PRO A 40 -14.00 8.20 2.58
CA PRO A 40 -13.45 7.52 1.40
C PRO A 40 -14.08 7.96 0.08
N SER A 41 -15.31 8.42 0.10
CA SER A 41 -16.03 8.85 -1.09
C SER A 41 -15.78 10.30 -1.49
N ASP A 42 -15.13 11.10 -0.62
CA ASP A 42 -14.87 12.50 -0.88
C ASP A 42 -13.38 12.71 -1.23
N PRO A 43 -13.06 12.89 -2.53
CA PRO A 43 -11.65 13.03 -2.96
C PRO A 43 -11.00 14.34 -2.53
N GLU A 44 -11.76 15.28 -1.96
CA GLU A 44 -11.20 16.51 -1.41
C GLU A 44 -10.64 16.32 0.02
N THR A 45 -10.99 15.20 0.67
CA THR A 45 -10.42 14.85 1.98
C THR A 45 -9.18 13.99 1.81
N PRO A 46 -8.25 13.98 2.79
CA PRO A 46 -7.07 13.10 2.73
C PRO A 46 -7.42 11.62 2.54
N LYS A 47 -8.44 11.14 3.26
CA LYS A 47 -8.87 9.74 3.14
C LYS A 47 -9.44 9.45 1.76
N GLY A 48 -10.27 10.32 1.22
CA GLY A 48 -10.84 10.15 -0.10
C GLY A 48 -9.80 10.23 -1.21
N ALA A 49 -8.84 11.15 -1.08
CA ALA A 49 -7.74 11.27 -2.04
C ALA A 49 -6.89 9.98 -2.05
N ALA A 50 -6.57 9.44 -0.87
CA ALA A 50 -5.81 8.19 -0.77
C ALA A 50 -6.61 7.00 -1.32
N ALA A 51 -7.91 6.93 -1.03
CA ALA A 51 -8.77 5.88 -1.56
C ALA A 51 -8.86 5.94 -3.09
N ALA A 52 -8.95 7.13 -3.66
CA ALA A 52 -8.95 7.32 -5.12
C ALA A 52 -7.63 6.88 -5.73
N GLU A 53 -6.50 7.18 -5.09
CA GLU A 53 -5.18 6.75 -5.55
C GLU A 53 -5.04 5.23 -5.53
N VAL A 54 -5.50 4.58 -4.46
CA VAL A 54 -5.51 3.12 -4.36
C VAL A 54 -6.34 2.51 -5.47
N LYS A 55 -7.52 3.07 -5.74
CA LYS A 55 -8.38 2.58 -6.82
C LYS A 55 -7.72 2.74 -8.19
N ARG A 56 -7.06 3.87 -8.42
CA ARG A 56 -6.33 4.13 -9.66
C ARG A 56 -5.19 3.12 -9.86
N LEU A 57 -4.44 2.82 -8.80
CA LEU A 57 -3.27 1.94 -8.86
C LEU A 57 -3.66 0.47 -8.95
N SER A 58 -4.68 0.04 -8.20
CA SER A 58 -5.03 -1.38 -8.07
C SER A 58 -6.25 -1.79 -8.88
N GLY A 59 -7.02 -0.84 -9.37
CA GLY A 59 -8.29 -1.12 -10.04
C GLY A 59 -9.43 -1.46 -9.08
N GLY A 60 -9.24 -1.34 -7.78
CA GLY A 60 -10.24 -1.68 -6.77
C GLY A 60 -9.93 -1.11 -5.40
N THR A 61 -10.52 -1.71 -4.38
CA THR A 61 -10.36 -1.28 -2.99
C THR A 61 -9.62 -2.32 -2.14
N SER A 62 -8.79 -3.13 -2.78
CA SER A 62 -8.01 -4.17 -2.09
C SER A 62 -6.80 -3.57 -1.38
N PHE A 63 -6.43 -4.16 -0.25
CA PHE A 63 -5.23 -3.82 0.51
C PHE A 63 -4.48 -5.09 0.88
N PRO A 64 -3.16 -5.04 1.05
CA PRO A 64 -2.27 -3.90 0.84
C PRO A 64 -2.03 -3.62 -0.64
N VAL A 65 -1.63 -2.39 -0.95
CA VAL A 65 -1.14 -2.02 -2.29
C VAL A 65 0.28 -1.50 -2.12
N LEU A 66 1.23 -2.19 -2.70
CA LEU A 66 2.64 -1.82 -2.66
C LEU A 66 3.05 -1.26 -4.02
N VAL A 67 3.61 -0.06 -4.00
CA VAL A 67 4.12 0.60 -5.19
C VAL A 67 5.64 0.66 -5.10
N VAL A 68 6.32 0.10 -6.09
CA VAL A 68 7.79 0.11 -6.19
C VAL A 68 8.14 0.71 -7.54
N GLY A 69 8.51 2.00 -7.54
CA GLY A 69 8.71 2.72 -8.80
C GLY A 69 7.44 2.71 -9.64
N ASP A 70 7.51 2.09 -10.80
CA ASP A 70 6.36 1.96 -11.72
C ASP A 70 5.55 0.67 -11.53
N GLU A 71 6.00 -0.20 -10.63
CA GLU A 71 5.35 -1.50 -10.40
C GLU A 71 4.35 -1.43 -9.25
N VAL A 72 3.22 -2.12 -9.40
CA VAL A 72 2.17 -2.18 -8.37
C VAL A 72 1.91 -3.63 -8.02
N VAL A 73 1.93 -3.93 -6.72
CA VAL A 73 1.59 -5.26 -6.20
C VAL A 73 0.36 -5.13 -5.32
N VAL A 74 -0.70 -5.85 -5.65
CA VAL A 74 -1.96 -5.85 -4.90
C VAL A 74 -2.04 -7.11 -4.06
N GLY A 75 -2.30 -6.93 -2.77
CA GLY A 75 -2.33 -8.03 -1.82
C GLY A 75 -0.94 -8.44 -1.36
N PHE A 76 -0.89 -9.35 -0.38
CA PHE A 76 0.39 -9.89 0.08
C PHE A 76 0.81 -11.05 -0.83
N ASN A 77 1.52 -10.70 -1.88
CA ASN A 77 2.11 -11.67 -2.81
C ASN A 77 3.62 -11.63 -2.63
N LYS A 78 4.13 -12.52 -1.78
CA LYS A 78 5.54 -12.56 -1.41
C LYS A 78 6.47 -12.72 -2.61
N SER A 79 6.10 -13.58 -3.55
CA SER A 79 6.91 -13.81 -4.76
C SER A 79 7.00 -12.55 -5.61
N ARG A 80 5.88 -11.88 -5.82
CA ARG A 80 5.83 -10.66 -6.61
C ARG A 80 6.54 -9.50 -5.93
N ILE A 81 6.37 -9.37 -4.62
CA ILE A 81 7.05 -8.34 -3.83
C ILE A 81 8.56 -8.54 -3.91
N THR A 82 9.03 -9.78 -3.74
CA THR A 82 10.45 -10.12 -3.87
C THR A 82 10.97 -9.75 -5.26
N GLN A 83 10.20 -10.06 -6.30
CA GLN A 83 10.59 -9.78 -7.68
C GLN A 83 10.74 -8.27 -7.93
N VAL A 84 9.76 -7.47 -7.54
CA VAL A 84 9.78 -6.02 -7.82
C VAL A 84 10.81 -5.27 -6.99
N LEU A 85 11.17 -5.80 -5.82
CA LEU A 85 12.21 -5.22 -4.96
C LEU A 85 13.62 -5.69 -5.35
N GLY A 86 13.74 -6.69 -6.20
CA GLY A 86 15.03 -7.23 -6.60
C GLY A 86 15.71 -8.06 -5.53
N LEU A 87 14.93 -8.67 -4.65
CA LEU A 87 15.46 -9.49 -3.54
C LEU A 87 15.79 -10.92 -3.96
#